data_1fc8eb44aa27d111ad1d24d3d63c4f31
#
_entry.id   1fc8eb44aa27d111ad1d24d3d63c4f31
#
_cell.length_a   1.000
_cell.length_b   1.000
_cell.length_c   1.000
_cell.angle_alpha   90.00
_cell.angle_beta   90.00
_cell.angle_gamma   90.00
#
_symmetry.space_group_name_H-M   'P 1'
#
loop_
_entity.id
_entity.type
_entity.pdbx_description
1 polymer ?
#
loop_
_entity_poly.entity_id
_entity_poly.type
_entity_poly.pdbx_seq_one_letter_code
_entity_poly.pdbx_strand_id
1 'polypeptide(L)'
;RTVTLTLKEAGNLTSMIYRIAGEPFDRRNKQLFNVPFAQYMKATAQYTHLFRLTKRSGIATRIFGGAVLSYGNASIAPYNDLFTIGGANSIRAFAVRSIGPGAYHPGASAYSYIDQMGDLKIEANVEYRFPIAGNLYGATFLDAGNVWLMRNDANKPEGQFKLSRLGKDI
;
A
#
# COMPACT_ATOMS: atom_id res chain seq x y z
N ARG A 1 20.14 6.79 8.14
CA ARG A 1 19.01 5.92 8.51
C ARG A 1 17.80 6.77 8.79
N THR A 2 16.66 6.40 8.23
CA THR A 2 15.40 7.07 8.51
C THR A 2 14.32 6.02 8.70
N VAL A 3 13.53 6.18 9.77
CA VAL A 3 12.31 5.42 10.01
C VAL A 3 11.15 6.40 9.99
N THR A 4 10.14 6.10 9.19
CA THR A 4 8.92 6.90 9.12
C THR A 4 7.74 6.00 9.48
N LEU A 5 7.00 6.38 10.50
CA LEU A 5 5.77 5.73 10.92
C LEU A 5 4.63 6.71 10.72
N THR A 6 3.57 6.27 10.09
CA THR A 6 2.38 7.10 9.89
C THR A 6 1.16 6.31 10.34
N LEU A 7 0.34 6.96 11.17
CA LEU A 7 -0.97 6.46 11.55
C LEU A 7 -2.01 7.49 11.09
N LYS A 8 -3.00 7.04 10.37
CA LYS A 8 -4.14 7.84 9.92
C LYS A 8 -5.42 7.14 10.35
N GLU A 9 -6.34 7.89 10.89
CA GLU A 9 -7.68 7.41 11.17
C GLU A 9 -8.72 8.36 10.58
N ALA A 10 -9.90 7.85 10.29
CA ALA A 10 -11.02 8.67 9.85
C ALA A 10 -12.35 8.07 10.32
N GLY A 11 -13.33 8.95 10.57
CA GLY A 11 -14.69 8.58 10.95
C GLY A 11 -14.89 8.20 12.40
N ASN A 12 -13.85 8.00 13.21
CA ASN A 12 -13.99 7.62 14.62
C ASN A 12 -14.61 8.72 15.46
N LEU A 13 -14.16 9.96 15.30
CA LEU A 13 -14.72 11.09 16.01
C LEU A 13 -16.22 11.25 15.70
N THR A 14 -16.58 11.17 14.43
CA THR A 14 -17.98 11.22 13.99
C THR A 14 -18.80 10.07 14.58
N SER A 15 -18.28 8.83 14.55
CA SER A 15 -18.93 7.68 15.16
C SER A 15 -19.07 7.80 16.68
N MET A 16 -18.13 8.46 17.35
CA MET A 16 -18.20 8.73 18.78
C MET A 16 -19.34 9.71 19.11
N ILE A 17 -19.54 10.73 18.28
CA ILE A 17 -20.68 11.66 18.44
C ILE A 17 -22.01 10.89 18.31
N TYR A 18 -22.15 9.98 17.34
CA TYR A 18 -23.32 9.12 17.22
C TYR A 18 -23.54 8.23 18.45
N ARG A 19 -22.47 7.71 19.04
CA ARG A 19 -22.57 6.92 20.27
C ARG A 19 -23.07 7.72 21.46
N ILE A 20 -22.61 8.97 21.59
CA ILE A 20 -23.10 9.89 22.62
C ILE A 20 -24.61 10.18 22.43
N ALA A 21 -25.05 10.22 21.17
CA ALA A 21 -26.47 10.37 20.82
C ALA A 21 -27.31 9.07 20.99
N GLY A 22 -26.73 8.00 21.54
CA GLY A 22 -27.42 6.74 21.82
C GLY A 22 -27.33 5.68 20.71
N GLU A 23 -26.62 5.95 19.64
CA GLU A 23 -26.49 5.01 18.54
C GLU A 23 -25.26 4.09 18.71
N PRO A 24 -25.32 2.79 18.35
CA PRO A 24 -24.18 1.89 18.43
C PRO A 24 -22.98 2.37 17.58
N PHE A 25 -21.77 2.20 18.10
CA PHE A 25 -20.53 2.61 17.41
C PHE A 25 -20.33 1.90 16.08
N ASP A 26 -20.70 0.64 15.99
CA ASP A 26 -20.58 -0.24 14.84
C ASP A 26 -21.78 -0.23 13.89
N ARG A 27 -22.83 0.58 14.19
CA ARG A 27 -23.96 0.77 13.29
C ARG A 27 -23.48 1.23 11.93
N ARG A 28 -23.97 0.58 10.88
CA ARG A 28 -23.72 0.97 9.49
C ARG A 28 -24.69 2.04 9.02
N ASN A 29 -24.36 2.68 7.91
CA ASN A 29 -25.18 3.73 7.25
C ASN A 29 -25.33 5.02 8.06
N LYS A 30 -24.37 5.35 8.93
CA LYS A 30 -24.30 6.68 9.54
C LYS A 30 -23.93 7.71 8.48
N GLN A 31 -24.54 8.87 8.56
CA GLN A 31 -24.31 9.96 7.61
C GLN A 31 -23.93 11.23 8.37
N LEU A 32 -23.04 12.01 7.80
CA LEU A 32 -22.73 13.36 8.24
C LEU A 32 -23.20 14.32 7.14
N PHE A 33 -24.12 15.22 7.48
CA PHE A 33 -24.79 16.12 6.51
C PHE A 33 -25.39 15.38 5.30
N ASN A 34 -26.07 14.27 5.54
CA ASN A 34 -26.67 13.37 4.53
C ASN A 34 -25.66 12.68 3.59
N VAL A 35 -24.36 12.70 3.95
CA VAL A 35 -23.30 12.00 3.20
C VAL A 35 -22.74 10.86 4.06
N PRO A 36 -22.70 9.62 3.56
CA PRO A 36 -22.07 8.51 4.29
C PRO A 36 -20.57 8.78 4.42
N PHE A 37 -20.02 8.59 5.62
CA PHE A 37 -18.60 8.74 5.88
C PHE A 37 -17.90 7.40 6.03
N ALA A 38 -16.64 7.32 5.60
CA ALA A 38 -15.84 6.14 5.79
C ALA A 38 -15.22 6.11 7.20
N GLN A 39 -15.17 4.91 7.78
CA GLN A 39 -14.54 4.67 9.07
C GLN A 39 -13.41 3.65 8.86
N TYR A 40 -12.16 4.10 9.02
CA TYR A 40 -10.98 3.26 8.79
C TYR A 40 -9.79 3.74 9.59
N MET A 41 -8.82 2.85 9.73
CA MET A 41 -7.48 3.14 10.26
C MET A 41 -6.44 2.65 9.26
N LYS A 42 -5.45 3.48 8.98
CA LYS A 42 -4.32 3.19 8.09
C LYS A 42 -3.02 3.37 8.85
N ALA A 43 -2.18 2.36 8.84
CA ALA A 43 -0.85 2.40 9.40
C ALA A 43 0.18 2.12 8.32
N THR A 44 1.27 2.89 8.30
CA THR A 44 2.40 2.64 7.41
C THR A 44 3.71 2.74 8.17
N ALA A 45 4.67 1.91 7.77
CA ALA A 45 6.04 1.94 8.27
C ALA A 45 7.00 1.91 7.08
N GLN A 46 7.96 2.82 7.06
CA GLN A 46 9.02 2.85 6.06
C GLN A 46 10.36 2.95 6.75
N TYR A 47 11.30 2.12 6.31
CA TYR A 47 12.69 2.18 6.67
C TYR A 47 13.54 2.47 5.43
N THR A 48 14.43 3.45 5.53
CA THR A 48 15.41 3.74 4.47
C THR A 48 16.81 3.80 5.06
N HIS A 49 17.77 3.25 4.33
CA HIS A 49 19.16 3.30 4.69
C HIS A 49 20.05 3.47 3.48
N LEU A 50 21.08 4.31 3.62
CA LEU A 50 22.16 4.45 2.66
C LEU A 50 23.45 3.90 3.28
N PHE A 51 23.92 2.79 2.76
CA PHE A 51 25.24 2.23 3.07
C PHE A 51 26.26 2.86 2.14
N ARG A 52 27.16 3.65 2.67
CA ARG A 52 28.30 4.18 1.90
C ARG A 52 29.39 3.13 1.83
N LEU A 53 29.69 2.65 0.63
CA LEU A 53 30.77 1.67 0.39
C LEU A 53 32.10 2.38 0.17
N THR A 54 32.07 3.47 -0.62
CA THR A 54 33.23 4.32 -0.88
C THR A 54 32.80 5.78 -0.84
N LYS A 55 33.74 6.71 -1.10
CA LYS A 55 33.41 8.16 -1.23
C LYS A 55 32.43 8.43 -2.37
N ARG A 56 32.36 7.55 -3.39
CA ARG A 56 31.58 7.75 -4.62
C ARG A 56 30.59 6.63 -4.94
N SER A 57 30.49 5.58 -4.10
CA SER A 57 29.55 4.48 -4.28
C SER A 57 28.79 4.13 -3.01
N GLY A 58 27.57 3.60 -3.15
CA GLY A 58 26.76 3.20 -2.00
C GLY A 58 25.57 2.36 -2.40
N ILE A 59 24.99 1.70 -1.41
CA ILE A 59 23.75 0.92 -1.54
C ILE A 59 22.63 1.64 -0.78
N ALA A 60 21.62 2.06 -1.52
CA ALA A 60 20.38 2.60 -0.93
C ALA A 60 19.37 1.46 -0.77
N THR A 61 18.79 1.35 0.40
CA THR A 61 17.73 0.36 0.68
C THR A 61 16.48 1.05 1.20
N ARG A 62 15.33 0.54 0.82
CA ARG A 62 14.03 0.94 1.33
C ARG A 62 13.17 -0.29 1.58
N ILE A 63 12.53 -0.34 2.72
CA ILE A 63 11.50 -1.32 3.06
C ILE A 63 10.27 -0.52 3.44
N PHE A 64 9.14 -0.88 2.87
CA PHE A 64 7.85 -0.26 3.15
C PHE A 64 6.83 -1.34 3.48
N GLY A 65 6.05 -1.12 4.53
CA GLY A 65 4.87 -1.90 4.87
C GLY A 65 3.73 -0.97 5.22
N GLY A 66 2.51 -1.33 4.82
CA GLY A 66 1.33 -0.55 5.15
C GLY A 66 0.07 -1.39 5.13
N ALA A 67 -0.86 -1.08 6.03
CA ALA A 67 -2.17 -1.71 6.10
C ALA A 67 -3.26 -0.67 6.32
N VAL A 68 -4.41 -0.87 5.70
CA VAL A 68 -5.64 -0.10 5.92
C VAL A 68 -6.75 -1.06 6.33
N LEU A 69 -7.40 -0.76 7.44
CA LEU A 69 -8.50 -1.54 8.01
C LEU A 69 -9.76 -0.68 8.03
N SER A 70 -10.78 -1.11 7.30
CA SER A 70 -12.11 -0.48 7.33
C SER A 70 -13.00 -1.22 8.31
N TYR A 71 -13.78 -0.50 9.07
CA TYR A 71 -14.69 -1.04 10.08
C TYR A 71 -15.91 -0.13 10.29
N GLY A 72 -16.84 -0.57 11.14
CA GLY A 72 -18.02 0.20 11.51
C GLY A 72 -18.83 0.63 10.29
N ASN A 73 -18.81 1.91 9.98
CA ASN A 73 -19.61 2.51 8.91
C ASN A 73 -19.11 2.23 7.48
N ALA A 74 -17.89 1.72 7.32
CA ALA A 74 -17.32 1.43 6.02
C ALA A 74 -16.93 -0.04 5.89
N SER A 75 -17.21 -0.64 4.74
CA SER A 75 -16.75 -1.98 4.38
C SER A 75 -15.43 -1.95 3.62
N ILE A 76 -15.13 -0.86 2.92
CA ILE A 76 -13.92 -0.64 2.10
C ILE A 76 -13.40 0.76 2.42
N ALA A 77 -12.09 0.92 2.46
CA ALA A 77 -11.45 2.23 2.61
C ALA A 77 -11.67 3.09 1.36
N PRO A 78 -11.66 4.43 1.50
CA PRO A 78 -11.71 5.30 0.34
C PRO A 78 -10.60 4.99 -0.64
N TYR A 79 -10.90 5.13 -1.94
CA TYR A 79 -9.99 4.84 -3.05
C TYR A 79 -8.59 5.48 -2.88
N ASN A 80 -8.53 6.71 -2.40
CA ASN A 80 -7.27 7.44 -2.20
C ASN A 80 -6.42 6.91 -1.02
N ASP A 81 -6.99 6.07 -0.17
CA ASP A 81 -6.30 5.50 0.98
C ASP A 81 -5.89 4.03 0.76
N LEU A 82 -6.39 3.38 -0.29
CA LEU A 82 -5.91 2.08 -0.71
C LEU A 82 -4.48 2.15 -1.24
N PHE A 83 -3.77 1.05 -1.12
CA PHE A 83 -2.39 0.95 -1.62
C PHE A 83 -2.37 0.50 -3.07
N THR A 84 -1.42 1.06 -3.81
CA THR A 84 -1.07 0.66 -5.17
C THR A 84 0.42 0.38 -5.27
N ILE A 85 0.83 -0.37 -6.28
CA ILE A 85 2.23 -0.69 -6.53
C ILE A 85 2.58 -0.43 -8.01
N GLY A 86 3.88 -0.25 -8.28
CA GLY A 86 4.40 0.13 -9.59
C GLY A 86 4.74 1.62 -9.70
N GLY A 87 5.46 1.98 -10.74
CA GLY A 87 5.96 3.32 -11.00
C GLY A 87 7.35 3.61 -10.44
N ALA A 88 7.91 4.76 -10.81
CA ALA A 88 9.31 5.14 -10.57
C ALA A 88 9.75 5.14 -9.08
N ASN A 89 8.82 5.35 -8.18
CA ASN A 89 9.07 5.40 -6.73
C ASN A 89 8.61 4.13 -5.98
N SER A 90 8.28 3.06 -6.72
CA SER A 90 7.80 1.79 -6.19
C SER A 90 8.53 0.65 -6.90
N ILE A 91 7.87 -0.21 -7.67
CA ILE A 91 8.48 -1.24 -8.51
C ILE A 91 8.72 -0.63 -9.89
N ARG A 92 9.97 -0.28 -10.19
CA ARG A 92 10.33 0.62 -11.30
C ARG A 92 10.08 0.07 -12.70
N ALA A 93 10.11 -1.23 -12.90
CA ALA A 93 9.86 -1.84 -14.22
C ALA A 93 8.36 -1.91 -14.61
N PHE A 94 7.47 -1.56 -13.72
CA PHE A 94 6.03 -1.74 -13.88
C PHE A 94 5.28 -0.41 -13.82
N ALA A 95 4.21 -0.31 -14.60
CA ALA A 95 3.33 0.84 -14.54
C ALA A 95 2.61 0.93 -13.19
N VAL A 96 2.20 2.13 -12.80
CA VAL A 96 1.41 2.33 -11.58
C VAL A 96 0.12 1.51 -11.67
N ARG A 97 -0.21 0.77 -10.61
CA ARG A 97 -1.40 -0.12 -10.52
C ARG A 97 -1.38 -1.30 -11.48
N SER A 98 -0.23 -1.78 -11.93
CA SER A 98 -0.16 -2.92 -12.84
C SER A 98 0.12 -4.25 -12.14
N ILE A 99 0.36 -4.23 -10.81
CA ILE A 99 0.70 -5.42 -10.02
C ILE A 99 -0.34 -5.61 -8.92
N GLY A 100 -0.73 -6.87 -8.67
CA GLY A 100 -1.63 -7.27 -7.59
C GLY A 100 -3.12 -7.09 -7.93
N PRO A 101 -4.00 -7.22 -6.94
CA PRO A 101 -3.70 -7.69 -5.58
C PRO A 101 -3.36 -9.19 -5.55
N GLY A 102 -2.35 -9.54 -4.76
CA GLY A 102 -1.87 -10.92 -4.63
C GLY A 102 -1.49 -11.55 -5.95
N ALA A 103 -1.97 -12.76 -6.22
CA ALA A 103 -1.78 -13.44 -7.50
C ALA A 103 -2.95 -13.20 -8.48
N TYR A 104 -3.86 -12.28 -8.19
CA TYR A 104 -4.94 -11.94 -9.11
C TYR A 104 -4.39 -11.28 -10.37
N HIS A 105 -4.78 -11.81 -11.53
CA HIS A 105 -4.50 -11.23 -12.82
C HIS A 105 -5.83 -10.88 -13.50
N PRO A 106 -6.09 -9.59 -13.72
CA PRO A 106 -7.26 -9.16 -14.47
C PRO A 106 -7.14 -9.65 -15.92
N GLY A 107 -8.26 -10.06 -16.53
CA GLY A 107 -8.29 -10.39 -17.94
C GLY A 107 -7.88 -9.20 -18.83
N ALA A 108 -7.69 -9.45 -20.12
CA ALA A 108 -7.20 -8.45 -21.11
C ALA A 108 -8.21 -7.33 -21.43
N SER A 109 -8.83 -6.74 -20.41
CA SER A 109 -9.68 -5.55 -20.55
C SER A 109 -8.83 -4.29 -20.51
N ALA A 110 -9.15 -3.31 -21.36
CA ALA A 110 -8.46 -2.02 -21.42
C ALA A 110 -8.49 -1.23 -20.09
N TYR A 111 -9.39 -1.58 -19.17
CA TYR A 111 -9.56 -0.91 -17.86
C TYR A 111 -9.16 -1.79 -16.68
N SER A 112 -8.60 -2.97 -16.92
CA SER A 112 -8.26 -3.95 -15.87
C SER A 112 -7.21 -3.44 -14.88
N TYR A 113 -6.37 -2.49 -15.25
CA TYR A 113 -5.32 -1.91 -14.39
C TYR A 113 -5.85 -0.86 -13.40
N ILE A 114 -7.04 -0.28 -13.63
CA ILE A 114 -7.55 0.84 -12.81
C ILE A 114 -7.84 0.40 -11.38
N ASP A 115 -8.24 -0.84 -11.18
CA ASP A 115 -8.73 -1.38 -9.92
C ASP A 115 -7.72 -2.30 -9.20
N GLN A 116 -6.45 -2.27 -9.59
CA GLN A 116 -5.40 -3.06 -8.94
C GLN A 116 -4.87 -2.34 -7.71
N MET A 117 -5.62 -2.46 -6.63
CA MET A 117 -5.33 -1.86 -5.34
C MET A 117 -5.53 -2.88 -4.23
N GLY A 118 -4.92 -2.63 -3.08
CA GLY A 118 -5.02 -3.50 -1.93
C GLY A 118 -5.13 -2.75 -0.60
N ASP A 119 -5.55 -3.49 0.41
CA ASP A 119 -5.62 -3.03 1.79
C ASP A 119 -4.27 -3.16 2.50
N LEU A 120 -3.42 -4.05 2.03
CA LEU A 120 -2.07 -4.33 2.54
C LEU A 120 -1.05 -4.10 1.43
N LYS A 121 0.10 -3.51 1.76
CA LYS A 121 1.25 -3.34 0.85
C LYS A 121 2.53 -3.73 1.56
N ILE A 122 3.38 -4.49 0.88
CA ILE A 122 4.77 -4.75 1.27
C ILE A 122 5.64 -4.48 0.06
N GLU A 123 6.74 -3.74 0.26
CA GLU A 123 7.65 -3.36 -0.81
C GLU A 123 9.07 -3.27 -0.27
N ALA A 124 10.03 -3.77 -1.04
CA ALA A 124 11.46 -3.67 -0.78
C ALA A 124 12.19 -3.21 -2.03
N ASN A 125 13.09 -2.26 -1.87
CA ASN A 125 13.90 -1.70 -2.93
C ASN A 125 15.37 -1.70 -2.51
N VAL A 126 16.26 -2.12 -3.39
CA VAL A 126 17.70 -2.05 -3.22
C VAL A 126 18.29 -1.42 -4.47
N GLU A 127 19.14 -0.41 -4.30
CA GLU A 127 19.79 0.29 -5.42
C GLU A 127 21.27 0.47 -5.13
N TYR A 128 22.11 -0.07 -6.01
CA TYR A 128 23.55 0.14 -5.98
C TYR A 128 23.93 1.28 -6.93
N ARG A 129 24.52 2.32 -6.38
CA ARG A 129 25.02 3.51 -7.09
C ARG A 129 26.51 3.47 -7.17
N PHE A 130 27.09 3.69 -8.37
CA PHE A 130 28.52 3.62 -8.62
C PHE A 130 28.98 4.67 -9.65
N PRO A 131 30.22 5.15 -9.54
CA PRO A 131 30.81 6.03 -10.54
C PRO A 131 31.17 5.22 -11.79
N ILE A 132 30.97 5.81 -12.97
CA ILE A 132 31.41 5.25 -14.26
C ILE A 132 32.68 5.99 -14.73
N ALA A 133 32.59 7.29 -14.97
CA ALA A 133 33.72 8.12 -15.39
C ALA A 133 33.44 9.59 -15.05
N GLY A 134 34.43 10.30 -14.53
CA GLY A 134 34.28 11.73 -14.18
C GLY A 134 33.08 12.01 -13.26
N ASN A 135 32.10 12.70 -13.80
CA ASN A 135 30.85 13.03 -13.12
C ASN A 135 29.67 12.12 -13.56
N LEU A 136 29.91 11.11 -14.36
CA LEU A 136 28.90 10.13 -14.77
C LEU A 136 28.77 9.05 -13.72
N TYR A 137 27.55 8.79 -13.28
CA TYR A 137 27.20 7.74 -12.33
C TYR A 137 26.19 6.78 -12.96
N GLY A 138 26.28 5.52 -12.57
CA GLY A 138 25.31 4.47 -12.87
C GLY A 138 24.61 3.99 -11.62
N ALA A 139 23.45 3.38 -11.82
CA ALA A 139 22.73 2.67 -10.77
C ALA A 139 22.14 1.38 -11.32
N THR A 140 22.21 0.32 -10.52
CA THR A 140 21.45 -0.92 -10.73
C THR A 140 20.51 -1.10 -9.55
N PHE A 141 19.34 -1.69 -9.78
CA PHE A 141 18.34 -1.83 -8.74
C PHE A 141 17.63 -3.18 -8.80
N LEU A 142 17.12 -3.59 -7.65
CA LEU A 142 16.22 -4.71 -7.45
C LEU A 142 15.05 -4.22 -6.62
N ASP A 143 13.85 -4.37 -7.17
CA ASP A 143 12.60 -4.01 -6.52
C ASP A 143 11.71 -5.23 -6.40
N ALA A 144 11.07 -5.41 -5.24
CA ALA A 144 10.16 -6.51 -4.97
C ALA A 144 8.99 -6.00 -4.12
N GLY A 145 7.80 -6.51 -4.35
CA GLY A 145 6.64 -6.15 -3.56
C GLY A 145 5.31 -6.45 -4.23
N ASN A 146 4.26 -6.37 -3.45
CA ASN A 146 2.90 -6.56 -3.91
C ASN A 146 1.90 -5.82 -3.00
N VAL A 147 0.65 -5.74 -3.44
CA VAL A 147 -0.50 -5.35 -2.63
C VAL A 147 -1.45 -6.54 -2.48
N TRP A 148 -2.23 -6.58 -1.40
CA TRP A 148 -3.19 -7.64 -1.14
C TRP A 148 -4.46 -7.07 -0.55
N LEU A 149 -5.56 -7.80 -0.74
CA LEU A 149 -6.80 -7.58 -0.03
C LEU A 149 -6.76 -8.25 1.34
N MET A 150 -7.28 -7.58 2.36
CA MET A 150 -7.46 -8.19 3.69
C MET A 150 -8.73 -9.05 3.77
N ARG A 151 -9.66 -8.85 2.84
CA ARG A 151 -10.91 -9.59 2.73
C ARG A 151 -10.93 -10.42 1.46
N ASN A 152 -11.70 -11.50 1.50
CA ASN A 152 -11.99 -12.26 0.29
C ASN A 152 -12.92 -11.44 -0.62
N ASP A 153 -12.56 -11.34 -1.90
CA ASP A 153 -13.35 -10.70 -2.94
C ASP A 153 -13.55 -11.72 -4.07
N ALA A 154 -14.80 -12.06 -4.34
CA ALA A 154 -15.16 -13.01 -5.40
C ALA A 154 -14.75 -12.52 -6.80
N ASN A 155 -14.64 -11.19 -7.00
CA ASN A 155 -14.23 -10.58 -8.26
C ASN A 155 -12.70 -10.56 -8.42
N LYS A 156 -11.94 -10.80 -7.34
CA LYS A 156 -10.47 -10.82 -7.32
C LYS A 156 -9.97 -12.12 -6.67
N PRO A 157 -10.23 -13.28 -7.29
CA PRO A 157 -9.77 -14.55 -6.76
C PRO A 157 -8.25 -14.50 -6.58
N GLU A 158 -7.76 -15.11 -5.48
CA GLU A 158 -6.34 -15.11 -5.09
C GLU A 158 -5.73 -13.74 -4.73
N GLY A 159 -6.52 -12.66 -4.69
CA GLY A 159 -6.08 -11.33 -4.26
C GLY A 159 -5.90 -11.18 -2.75
N GLN A 160 -6.42 -12.12 -1.96
CA GLN A 160 -6.35 -12.06 -0.49
C GLN A 160 -4.96 -12.41 0.03
N PHE A 161 -4.51 -11.66 1.05
CA PHE A 161 -3.26 -11.94 1.75
C PHE A 161 -3.28 -13.31 2.43
N LYS A 162 -2.25 -14.12 2.15
CA LYS A 162 -1.97 -15.40 2.80
C LYS A 162 -0.47 -15.48 3.06
N LEU A 163 -0.08 -15.59 4.33
CA LEU A 163 1.33 -15.64 4.72
C LEU A 163 2.09 -16.80 4.04
N SER A 164 1.41 -17.94 3.83
CA SER A 164 1.97 -19.12 3.14
C SER A 164 2.27 -18.89 1.65
N ARG A 165 1.71 -17.84 1.04
CA ARG A 165 1.90 -17.50 -0.37
C ARG A 165 2.81 -16.28 -0.58
N LEU A 166 3.23 -15.60 0.49
CA LEU A 166 3.98 -14.34 0.41
C LEU A 166 5.19 -14.44 -0.56
N GLY A 167 5.98 -15.52 -0.48
CA GLY A 167 7.13 -15.72 -1.35
C GLY A 167 6.80 -16.13 -2.80
N LYS A 168 5.53 -16.36 -3.13
CA LYS A 168 5.08 -16.62 -4.50
C LYS A 168 4.37 -15.41 -5.11
N ASP A 169 3.84 -14.55 -4.27
CA ASP A 169 3.07 -13.37 -4.67
C ASP A 169 3.98 -12.12 -4.87
N ILE A 170 5.24 -12.18 -4.38
CA ILE A 170 6.27 -11.11 -4.50
C ILE A 170 7.24 -11.41 -5.63
#